data_a80f23c8896a7f33f69dda6600373490
#
_entry.id   a80f23c8896a7f33f69dda6600373490
#
_cell.length_a   1.000
_cell.length_b   1.000
_cell.length_c   1.000
_cell.angle_alpha   90.00
_cell.angle_beta   90.00
_cell.angle_gamma   90.00
#
_symmetry.space_group_name_H-M   'P 1'
#
loop_
_entity.id
_entity.type
_entity.pdbx_description
1 polymer ?
#
loop_
_entity_poly.entity_id
_entity_poly.type
_entity_poly.pdbx_seq_one_letter_code
_entity_poly.pdbx_strand_id
1 'polypeptide(L)'
;MHIDVYFYLVKSAHQKTGGIAMVEATSCGGVVIFRGKILLLYKNYKNKYEGWVLPKGTVEEGEEYKETAIREVMEESGTTASIIKYIGKSQYSFSTPQNTVLKDVHWYLMMSDSYYSKPQREEFFMDSGYYKFHEAYHMLKFANEKQILERAYNEYIDLKKSNLWGNKKYF
;
A
#
# COMPACT_ATOMS: atom_id res chain seq x y z
N MET A 1 9.51 -13.92 17.25
CA MET A 1 10.82 -13.40 16.88
C MET A 1 10.58 -12.04 16.25
N HIS A 2 10.84 -10.97 17.01
CA HIS A 2 10.59 -9.60 16.57
C HIS A 2 11.66 -9.23 15.55
N ILE A 3 11.31 -9.23 14.30
CA ILE A 3 12.14 -8.62 13.27
C ILE A 3 11.66 -7.17 13.17
N ASP A 4 12.43 -6.29 13.78
CA ASP A 4 12.27 -4.86 13.63
C ASP A 4 12.38 -4.53 12.14
N VAL A 5 11.28 -4.06 11.56
CA VAL A 5 11.21 -3.46 10.21
C VAL A 5 12.27 -2.35 10.02
N TYR A 6 12.87 -1.90 11.10
CA TYR A 6 13.99 -0.97 11.13
C TYR A 6 15.34 -1.54 10.65
N PHE A 7 15.54 -2.86 10.68
CA PHE A 7 16.87 -3.44 10.42
C PHE A 7 17.14 -3.71 8.93
N TYR A 8 16.12 -3.81 8.09
CA TYR A 8 16.31 -4.02 6.65
C TYR A 8 16.61 -2.73 5.85
N LEU A 9 16.43 -1.55 6.44
CA LEU A 9 16.62 -0.25 5.77
C LEU A 9 18.09 0.24 5.74
N VAL A 10 19.06 -0.48 6.25
CA VAL A 10 20.44 0.05 6.47
C VAL A 10 21.52 -0.64 5.64
N LYS A 11 21.20 -1.24 4.50
CA LYS A 11 22.27 -1.82 3.63
C LYS A 11 22.76 -0.95 2.49
N SER A 12 22.32 0.29 2.37
CA SER A 12 22.80 1.18 1.31
C SER A 12 23.03 2.61 1.80
N ALA A 13 23.88 2.81 2.79
CA ALA A 13 24.35 4.14 3.14
C ALA A 13 25.88 4.15 3.22
N HIS A 14 26.54 4.51 2.12
CA HIS A 14 27.91 4.99 2.14
C HIS A 14 27.90 6.49 1.96
N GLN A 15 27.95 7.23 3.09
CA GLN A 15 28.82 8.42 3.26
C GLN A 15 28.64 8.98 4.68
N LYS A 16 29.70 8.86 5.48
CA LYS A 16 29.83 9.56 6.75
C LYS A 16 30.36 10.98 6.48
N THR A 17 29.51 11.97 6.70
CA THR A 17 29.94 13.31 7.10
C THR A 17 28.94 13.77 8.15
N GLY A 18 29.38 14.37 9.23
CA GLY A 18 28.71 14.66 10.50
C GLY A 18 27.36 15.39 10.48
N GLY A 19 26.38 14.85 9.74
CA GLY A 19 24.99 15.30 9.65
C GLY A 19 24.03 14.11 9.68
N ILE A 20 22.74 14.39 9.90
CA ILE A 20 21.67 13.36 9.81
C ILE A 20 21.70 12.80 8.39
N ALA A 21 21.97 11.50 8.27
CA ALA A 21 22.01 10.83 6.96
C ALA A 21 20.59 10.72 6.37
N MET A 22 20.45 10.96 5.07
CA MET A 22 19.23 10.68 4.33
C MET A 22 19.30 9.24 3.80
N VAL A 23 18.27 8.45 4.05
CA VAL A 23 18.13 7.07 3.58
C VAL A 23 16.90 6.99 2.68
N GLU A 24 17.08 6.45 1.49
CA GLU A 24 15.97 6.20 0.58
C GLU A 24 15.44 4.77 0.77
N ALA A 25 14.13 4.62 0.71
CA ALA A 25 13.46 3.33 0.78
C ALA A 25 12.31 3.27 -0.23
N THR A 26 12.14 2.11 -0.86
CA THR A 26 11.08 1.87 -1.83
C THR A 26 10.07 0.87 -1.28
N SER A 27 8.80 1.18 -1.45
CA SER A 27 7.68 0.31 -1.17
C SER A 27 6.78 0.17 -2.39
N CYS A 28 6.00 -0.89 -2.42
CA CYS A 28 4.95 -1.09 -3.41
C CYS A 28 3.66 -1.51 -2.74
N GLY A 29 2.54 -1.11 -3.33
CA GLY A 29 1.23 -1.45 -2.79
C GLY A 29 0.13 -1.40 -3.82
N GLY A 30 -1.08 -1.72 -3.37
CA GLY A 30 -2.25 -1.83 -4.22
C GLY A 30 -3.46 -1.05 -3.72
N VAL A 31 -4.16 -0.40 -4.65
CA VAL A 31 -5.55 -0.03 -4.47
C VAL A 31 -6.37 -1.21 -4.99
N VAL A 32 -6.82 -2.05 -4.08
CA VAL A 32 -7.55 -3.29 -4.41
C VAL A 32 -9.03 -3.00 -4.46
N ILE A 33 -9.66 -3.29 -5.60
CA ILE A 33 -11.09 -3.05 -5.82
C ILE A 33 -11.80 -4.37 -6.12
N PHE A 34 -12.94 -4.58 -5.49
CA PHE A 34 -13.91 -5.62 -5.84
C PHE A 34 -15.32 -5.05 -5.87
N ARG A 35 -15.98 -5.18 -7.03
CA ARG A 35 -17.34 -4.66 -7.27
C ARG A 35 -17.53 -3.20 -6.81
N GLY A 36 -16.54 -2.35 -7.14
CA GLY A 36 -16.57 -0.92 -6.84
C GLY A 36 -16.26 -0.53 -5.40
N LYS A 37 -15.93 -1.48 -4.54
CA LYS A 37 -15.48 -1.23 -3.17
C LYS A 37 -13.99 -1.43 -3.03
N ILE A 38 -13.36 -0.64 -2.19
CA ILE A 38 -11.93 -0.53 -1.98
C ILE A 38 -11.53 -1.23 -0.68
N LEU A 39 -10.50 -2.07 -0.72
CA LEU A 39 -9.90 -2.69 0.45
C LEU A 39 -9.11 -1.66 1.24
N LEU A 40 -9.44 -1.54 2.53
CA LEU A 40 -8.64 -0.79 3.51
C LEU A 40 -8.27 -1.68 4.68
N LEU A 41 -7.16 -1.36 5.31
CA LEU A 41 -6.65 -1.99 6.52
C LEU A 41 -6.62 -0.98 7.66
N TYR A 42 -7.08 -1.38 8.85
CA TYR A 42 -6.97 -0.58 10.06
C TYR A 42 -5.69 -0.94 10.79
N LYS A 43 -4.76 -0.01 10.86
CA LYS A 43 -3.48 -0.17 11.55
C LYS A 43 -3.51 0.54 12.91
N ASN A 44 -3.10 -0.16 13.96
CA ASN A 44 -2.89 0.42 15.29
C ASN A 44 -1.49 0.02 15.77
N TYR A 45 -0.52 0.93 15.61
CA TYR A 45 0.87 0.68 15.90
C TYR A 45 1.33 1.40 17.17
N LYS A 46 1.24 0.71 18.31
CA LYS A 46 1.90 1.10 19.57
C LYS A 46 1.83 2.60 19.91
N ASN A 47 0.67 3.21 19.82
CA ASN A 47 0.44 4.66 20.05
C ASN A 47 1.23 5.60 19.10
N LYS A 48 1.90 5.07 18.07
CA LYS A 48 2.61 5.87 17.06
C LYS A 48 1.73 6.20 15.86
N TYR A 49 0.85 5.30 15.49
CA TYR A 49 -0.09 5.48 14.39
C TYR A 49 -1.36 4.67 14.62
N GLU A 50 -2.49 5.30 14.39
CA GLU A 50 -3.80 4.65 14.38
C GLU A 50 -4.63 5.21 13.21
N GLY A 51 -5.16 4.33 12.36
CA GLY A 51 -6.02 4.71 11.25
C GLY A 51 -6.06 3.71 10.11
N TRP A 52 -6.91 4.02 9.14
CA TRP A 52 -7.07 3.25 7.92
C TRP A 52 -6.01 3.62 6.89
N VAL A 53 -5.50 2.61 6.19
CA VAL A 53 -4.44 2.72 5.18
C VAL A 53 -4.71 1.79 4.00
N LEU A 54 -4.05 2.09 2.88
CA LEU A 54 -3.93 1.18 1.74
C LEU A 54 -2.81 0.16 2.01
N PRO A 55 -2.97 -1.12 1.60
CA PRO A 55 -1.93 -2.15 1.77
C PRO A 55 -0.67 -1.83 0.95
N LYS A 56 0.48 -1.89 1.59
CA LYS A 56 1.80 -1.64 0.98
C LYS A 56 2.93 -2.06 1.89
N GLY A 57 4.05 -2.45 1.30
CA GLY A 57 5.25 -2.71 2.07
C GLY A 57 6.53 -2.61 1.26
N THR A 58 7.65 -2.92 1.91
CA THR A 58 8.98 -2.65 1.39
C THR A 58 9.39 -3.67 0.34
N VAL A 59 10.04 -3.19 -0.73
CA VAL A 59 10.63 -4.03 -1.77
C VAL A 59 11.78 -4.84 -1.17
N GLU A 60 11.78 -6.14 -1.35
CA GLU A 60 12.86 -7.04 -0.95
C GLU A 60 13.94 -7.14 -2.04
N GLU A 61 15.14 -7.57 -1.66
CA GLU A 61 16.27 -7.70 -2.58
C GLU A 61 15.94 -8.70 -3.70
N GLY A 62 16.06 -8.25 -4.96
CA GLY A 62 15.77 -9.07 -6.14
C GLY A 62 14.31 -9.15 -6.54
N GLU A 63 13.42 -8.49 -5.81
CA GLU A 63 11.99 -8.51 -6.07
C GLU A 63 11.59 -7.41 -7.08
N GLU A 64 10.74 -7.76 -8.04
CA GLU A 64 10.12 -6.78 -8.93
C GLU A 64 9.00 -6.02 -8.22
N TYR A 65 8.79 -4.75 -8.55
CA TYR A 65 7.76 -3.90 -7.91
C TYR A 65 6.35 -4.50 -7.94
N LYS A 66 6.00 -5.19 -9.03
CA LYS A 66 4.70 -5.87 -9.15
C LYS A 66 4.58 -7.05 -8.19
N GLU A 67 5.66 -7.80 -8.03
CA GLU A 67 5.72 -8.94 -7.12
C GLU A 67 5.57 -8.45 -5.67
N THR A 68 6.31 -7.40 -5.30
CA THR A 68 6.17 -6.76 -3.98
C THR A 68 4.72 -6.33 -3.73
N ALA A 69 4.08 -5.65 -4.69
CA ALA A 69 2.70 -5.18 -4.49
C ALA A 69 1.72 -6.35 -4.27
N ILE A 70 1.86 -7.44 -5.03
CA ILE A 70 1.03 -8.66 -4.86
C ILE A 70 1.29 -9.31 -3.51
N ARG A 71 2.57 -9.49 -3.15
CA ARG A 71 2.99 -10.10 -1.88
C ARG A 71 2.46 -9.32 -0.69
N GLU A 72 2.69 -8.01 -0.66
CA GLU A 72 2.28 -7.16 0.46
C GLU A 72 0.76 -7.10 0.64
N VAL A 73 -0.01 -7.01 -0.46
CA VAL A 73 -1.47 -7.10 -0.40
C VAL A 73 -1.90 -8.43 0.22
N MET A 74 -1.30 -9.54 -0.20
CA MET A 74 -1.61 -10.86 0.34
C MET A 74 -1.19 -10.97 1.82
N GLU A 75 0.01 -10.55 2.18
CA GLU A 75 0.54 -10.66 3.55
C GLU A 75 -0.27 -9.81 4.53
N GLU A 76 -0.49 -8.54 4.23
CA GLU A 76 -1.18 -7.62 5.13
C GLU A 76 -2.69 -7.87 5.24
N SER A 77 -3.33 -8.34 4.17
CA SER A 77 -4.80 -8.45 4.10
C SER A 77 -5.35 -9.87 3.85
N GLY A 78 -4.51 -10.84 3.54
CA GLY A 78 -4.97 -12.16 3.13
C GLY A 78 -5.73 -12.19 1.80
N THR A 79 -5.73 -11.09 1.05
CA THR A 79 -6.50 -10.95 -0.19
C THR A 79 -5.66 -11.33 -1.40
N THR A 80 -6.17 -12.25 -2.22
CA THR A 80 -5.62 -12.51 -3.55
C THR A 80 -6.10 -11.45 -4.52
N ALA A 81 -5.17 -10.75 -5.17
CA ALA A 81 -5.49 -9.71 -6.13
C ALA A 81 -4.54 -9.75 -7.33
N SER A 82 -5.06 -9.35 -8.49
CA SER A 82 -4.31 -9.26 -9.74
C SER A 82 -4.06 -7.81 -10.12
N ILE A 83 -2.86 -7.50 -10.59
CA ILE A 83 -2.51 -6.17 -11.08
C ILE A 83 -3.21 -5.89 -12.40
N ILE A 84 -3.81 -4.71 -12.47
CA ILE A 84 -4.48 -4.19 -13.66
C ILE A 84 -3.62 -3.11 -14.33
N LYS A 85 -3.17 -2.14 -13.53
CA LYS A 85 -2.45 -0.99 -14.08
C LYS A 85 -1.59 -0.32 -13.01
N TYR A 86 -0.44 0.21 -13.42
CA TYR A 86 0.34 1.12 -12.60
C TYR A 86 -0.36 2.48 -12.48
N ILE A 87 -0.51 2.99 -11.26
CA ILE A 87 -1.26 4.21 -10.98
C ILE A 87 -0.33 5.42 -10.77
N GLY A 88 0.87 5.17 -10.32
CA GLY A 88 1.83 6.22 -10.04
C GLY A 88 2.56 6.04 -8.73
N LYS A 89 3.28 7.07 -8.35
CA LYS A 89 4.14 7.09 -7.16
C LYS A 89 3.65 8.15 -6.19
N SER A 90 3.70 7.85 -4.91
CA SER A 90 3.64 8.83 -3.83
C SER A 90 4.93 8.82 -3.04
N GLN A 91 5.22 9.93 -2.36
CA GLN A 91 6.44 10.08 -1.59
C GLN A 91 6.13 10.70 -0.23
N TYR A 92 6.80 10.24 0.80
CA TYR A 92 6.77 10.85 2.13
C TYR A 92 8.10 10.66 2.84
N SER A 93 8.37 11.50 3.84
CA SER A 93 9.55 11.38 4.67
C SER A 93 9.18 11.31 6.15
N PHE A 94 10.03 10.67 6.91
CA PHE A 94 9.94 10.66 8.38
C PHE A 94 11.34 10.60 8.98
N SER A 95 11.46 11.13 10.20
CA SER A 95 12.73 11.13 10.92
C SER A 95 12.79 9.99 11.93
N THR A 96 13.95 9.38 12.02
CA THR A 96 14.35 8.47 13.08
C THR A 96 15.43 9.14 13.93
N PRO A 97 15.80 8.61 15.10
CA PRO A 97 16.91 9.17 15.88
C PRO A 97 18.24 9.23 15.11
N GLN A 98 18.43 8.36 14.11
CA GLN A 98 19.69 8.26 13.37
C GLN A 98 19.63 8.87 11.97
N ASN A 99 18.45 8.89 11.32
CA ASN A 99 18.34 9.24 9.91
C ASN A 99 17.02 9.96 9.59
N THR A 100 17.00 10.68 8.47
CA THR A 100 15.76 11.01 7.76
C THR A 100 15.55 9.98 6.66
N VAL A 101 14.40 9.31 6.66
CA VAL A 101 14.03 8.33 5.64
C VAL A 101 13.11 9.01 4.63
N LEU A 102 13.50 8.97 3.36
CA LEU A 102 12.66 9.34 2.23
C LEU A 102 12.08 8.07 1.61
N LYS A 103 10.76 7.95 1.61
CA LYS A 103 10.08 6.75 1.14
C LYS A 103 9.27 7.02 -0.11
N ASP A 104 9.64 6.32 -1.19
CA ASP A 104 8.87 6.22 -2.42
C ASP A 104 7.92 5.03 -2.33
N VAL A 105 6.68 5.22 -2.73
CA VAL A 105 5.69 4.13 -2.81
C VAL A 105 5.12 4.06 -4.21
N HIS A 106 5.31 2.92 -4.88
CA HIS A 106 4.73 2.61 -6.19
C HIS A 106 3.38 1.92 -6.01
N TRP A 107 2.36 2.43 -6.69
CA TRP A 107 0.98 2.00 -6.52
C TRP A 107 0.41 1.38 -7.78
N TYR A 108 -0.37 0.33 -7.59
CA TYR A 108 -1.07 -0.39 -8.65
C TYR A 108 -2.58 -0.45 -8.38
N LEU A 109 -3.38 -0.24 -9.42
CA LEU A 109 -4.77 -0.68 -9.41
C LEU A 109 -4.77 -2.20 -9.48
N MET A 110 -5.44 -2.82 -8.53
CA MET A 110 -5.57 -4.26 -8.42
C MET A 110 -7.02 -4.67 -8.28
N MET A 111 -7.35 -5.87 -8.74
CA MET A 111 -8.69 -6.43 -8.63
C MET A 111 -8.63 -7.74 -7.88
N SER A 112 -9.48 -7.89 -6.88
CA SER A 112 -9.75 -9.17 -6.20
C SER A 112 -11.01 -9.83 -6.77
N ASP A 113 -11.22 -11.08 -6.40
CA ASP A 113 -12.39 -11.86 -6.84
C ASP A 113 -13.42 -12.10 -5.73
N SER A 114 -13.18 -11.56 -4.56
CA SER A 114 -14.05 -11.69 -3.39
C SER A 114 -13.90 -10.50 -2.43
N TYR A 115 -14.83 -10.41 -1.47
CA TYR A 115 -14.73 -9.49 -0.31
C TYR A 115 -13.91 -10.09 0.85
N TYR A 116 -13.24 -11.22 0.62
CA TYR A 116 -12.45 -11.84 1.69
C TYR A 116 -11.26 -10.96 2.04
N SER A 117 -11.10 -10.70 3.33
CA SER A 117 -9.89 -10.10 3.88
C SER A 117 -9.67 -10.60 5.31
N LYS A 118 -8.39 -10.78 5.66
CA LYS A 118 -7.96 -11.18 6.99
C LYS A 118 -6.71 -10.37 7.36
N PRO A 119 -6.83 -9.38 8.26
CA PRO A 119 -5.72 -8.51 8.60
C PRO A 119 -4.61 -9.28 9.32
N GLN A 120 -3.36 -8.96 9.02
CA GLN A 120 -2.18 -9.54 9.66
C GLN A 120 -1.90 -8.84 10.99
N ARG A 121 -2.31 -9.46 12.08
CA ARG A 121 -2.22 -8.90 13.43
C ARG A 121 -0.79 -8.74 13.93
N GLU A 122 0.13 -9.57 13.47
CA GLU A 122 1.55 -9.52 13.78
C GLU A 122 2.20 -8.21 13.33
N GLU A 123 1.66 -7.58 12.27
CA GLU A 123 2.07 -6.26 11.78
C GLU A 123 1.16 -5.11 12.23
N PHE A 124 0.39 -5.33 13.29
CA PHE A 124 -0.50 -4.36 13.88
C PHE A 124 -1.69 -3.94 13.01
N PHE A 125 -2.07 -4.77 12.02
CA PHE A 125 -3.33 -4.62 11.31
C PHE A 125 -4.45 -5.31 12.13
N MET A 126 -5.34 -4.51 12.68
CA MET A 126 -6.37 -4.97 13.62
C MET A 126 -7.70 -5.28 12.94
N ASP A 127 -7.97 -4.64 11.81
CA ASP A 127 -9.19 -4.80 11.04
C ASP A 127 -8.93 -4.61 9.54
N SER A 128 -9.83 -5.10 8.71
CA SER A 128 -9.81 -4.95 7.26
C SER A 128 -11.22 -5.01 6.69
N GLY A 129 -11.45 -4.36 5.57
CA GLY A 129 -12.75 -4.40 4.90
C GLY A 129 -12.77 -3.66 3.58
N TYR A 130 -13.90 -3.85 2.86
CA TYR A 130 -14.17 -3.21 1.58
C TYR A 130 -15.21 -2.11 1.73
N TYR A 131 -14.85 -0.90 1.35
CA TYR A 131 -15.65 0.31 1.53
C TYR A 131 -15.95 0.97 0.20
N LYS A 132 -17.10 1.65 0.09
CA LYS A 132 -17.40 2.47 -1.09
C LYS A 132 -16.37 3.60 -1.19
N PHE A 133 -16.16 4.12 -2.40
CA PHE A 133 -15.16 5.16 -2.66
C PHE A 133 -15.25 6.34 -1.67
N HIS A 134 -16.44 6.88 -1.48
CA HIS A 134 -16.63 8.02 -0.57
C HIS A 134 -16.26 7.70 0.88
N GLU A 135 -16.63 6.51 1.36
CA GLU A 135 -16.29 6.04 2.71
C GLU A 135 -14.77 5.87 2.84
N ALA A 136 -14.15 5.12 1.92
CA ALA A 136 -12.72 4.88 1.89
C ALA A 136 -11.91 6.19 1.85
N TYR A 137 -12.33 7.16 1.03
CA TYR A 137 -11.69 8.46 0.93
C TYR A 137 -11.69 9.23 2.25
N HIS A 138 -12.79 9.21 2.99
CA HIS A 138 -12.88 9.87 4.29
C HIS A 138 -12.15 9.10 5.41
N MET A 139 -12.06 7.78 5.32
CA MET A 139 -11.35 6.94 6.29
C MET A 139 -9.83 7.09 6.19
N LEU A 140 -9.27 7.31 4.99
CA LEU A 140 -7.85 7.59 4.81
C LEU A 140 -7.47 8.93 5.43
N LYS A 141 -6.36 8.98 6.14
CA LYS A 141 -5.86 10.21 6.79
C LYS A 141 -4.90 11.00 5.90
N PHE A 142 -4.08 10.32 5.10
CA PHE A 142 -3.01 10.94 4.34
C PHE A 142 -3.46 11.43 2.96
N ALA A 143 -3.13 12.68 2.65
CA ALA A 143 -3.48 13.30 1.37
C ALA A 143 -2.89 12.57 0.16
N ASN A 144 -1.68 12.04 0.29
CA ASN A 144 -1.04 11.25 -0.78
C ASN A 144 -1.78 9.93 -1.06
N GLU A 145 -2.27 9.22 -0.03
CA GLU A 145 -3.08 8.02 -0.22
C GLU A 145 -4.46 8.35 -0.82
N LYS A 146 -5.07 9.46 -0.42
CA LYS A 146 -6.33 9.94 -1.01
C LYS A 146 -6.18 10.22 -2.51
N GLN A 147 -5.10 10.89 -2.91
CA GLN A 147 -4.80 11.15 -4.33
C GLN A 147 -4.59 9.86 -5.13
N ILE A 148 -3.90 8.89 -4.56
CA ILE A 148 -3.71 7.57 -5.18
C ILE A 148 -5.04 6.84 -5.30
N LEU A 149 -5.88 6.86 -4.27
CA LEU A 149 -7.22 6.27 -4.31
C LEU A 149 -8.08 6.90 -5.42
N GLU A 150 -8.09 8.23 -5.54
CA GLU A 150 -8.84 8.93 -6.60
C GLU A 150 -8.37 8.51 -8.00
N ARG A 151 -7.06 8.48 -8.25
CA ARG A 151 -6.49 8.05 -9.53
C ARG A 151 -6.90 6.61 -9.87
N ALA A 152 -6.74 5.70 -8.91
CA ALA A 152 -7.07 4.30 -9.11
C ALA A 152 -8.58 4.10 -9.36
N TYR A 153 -9.43 4.80 -8.63
CA TYR A 153 -10.87 4.68 -8.78
C TYR A 153 -11.37 5.27 -10.11
N ASN A 154 -10.83 6.41 -10.55
CA ASN A 154 -11.15 6.98 -11.86
C ASN A 154 -10.76 6.01 -12.98
N GLU A 155 -9.57 5.41 -12.90
CA GLU A 155 -9.13 4.39 -13.85
C GLU A 155 -10.05 3.17 -13.86
N TYR A 156 -10.48 2.70 -12.69
CA TYR A 156 -11.45 1.62 -12.56
C TYR A 156 -12.79 1.96 -13.24
N ILE A 157 -13.30 3.17 -13.05
CA ILE A 157 -14.55 3.63 -13.68
C ILE A 157 -14.42 3.70 -15.20
N ASP A 158 -13.29 4.19 -15.71
CA ASP A 158 -13.04 4.29 -17.14
C ASP A 158 -12.91 2.90 -17.80
N LEU A 159 -12.22 1.99 -17.17
CA LEU A 159 -12.16 0.59 -17.60
C LEU A 159 -13.53 -0.08 -17.61
N LYS A 160 -14.37 0.19 -16.61
CA LYS A 160 -15.73 -0.31 -16.53
C LYS A 160 -16.61 0.23 -17.67
N LYS A 161 -16.51 1.53 -17.97
CA LYS A 161 -17.29 2.18 -19.04
C LYS A 161 -16.87 1.72 -20.43
N SER A 162 -15.58 1.50 -20.66
CA SER A 162 -15.05 1.14 -21.98
C SER A 162 -15.37 -0.29 -22.43
N ASN A 163 -16.03 -1.10 -21.58
CA ASN A 163 -16.29 -2.52 -21.83
C ASN A 163 -15.06 -3.34 -22.24
N LEU A 164 -13.84 -2.80 -22.04
CA LEU A 164 -12.58 -3.50 -22.31
C LEU A 164 -12.42 -4.75 -21.43
N TRP A 165 -13.28 -4.87 -20.41
CA TRP A 165 -13.32 -5.98 -19.49
C TRP A 165 -14.58 -6.82 -19.75
N GLY A 166 -14.51 -7.67 -20.72
CA GLY A 166 -15.55 -8.68 -21.00
C GLY A 166 -15.78 -9.67 -19.84
N ASN A 167 -15.13 -9.46 -18.72
CA ASN A 167 -15.19 -10.33 -17.56
C ASN A 167 -16.04 -9.70 -16.46
N LYS A 168 -17.35 -10.03 -16.46
CA LYS A 168 -18.32 -9.58 -15.43
C LYS A 168 -17.92 -9.93 -13.98
N LYS A 169 -16.83 -10.70 -13.79
CA LYS A 169 -16.37 -11.15 -12.47
C LYS A 169 -15.93 -9.99 -11.56
N TYR A 170 -15.37 -8.94 -12.14
CA TYR A 170 -14.78 -7.82 -11.38
C TYR A 170 -15.68 -6.59 -11.21
N PHE A 171 -16.82 -6.58 -11.90
CA PHE A 171 -17.74 -5.42 -11.92
C PHE A 171 -19.09 -5.64 -11.28
#